data_58871d7aae150c8d4b2dfcecb8bfd80f
#
_entry.id   58871d7aae150c8d4b2dfcecb8bfd80f
#
_cell.length_a   1.000
_cell.length_b   1.000
_cell.length_c   1.000
_cell.angle_alpha   90.00
_cell.angle_beta   90.00
_cell.angle_gamma   90.00
#
_symmetry.space_group_name_H-M   'P 1'
#
loop_
_entity.id
_entity.type
_entity.pdbx_description
1 polymer ?
#
loop_
_entity_poly.entity_id
_entity_poly.type
_entity_poly.pdbx_seq_one_letter_code
_entity_poly.pdbx_strand_id
1 'polypeptide(L)'
;GTTNYILTKMSEEGMGYQEALDMATRLGYAEADPTADVEGYDAGRKIAIMASIAFSSRVTFPQVYTEGITKITAEDIRYAKEFGYVIKLLGITKLTGKGIEVKVHPTLIPDSHPLATVRDSFNAVFVHGQACDDAMFMGRGAGQMPTASAVLGDVIDVMRNIIHGSCGKIGSDSHKKLPVPVSYTHLRAH
;
A
#
# COMPACT_ATOMS: atom_id res chain seq x y z
N GLY A 1 -3.06 3.11 5.83
CA GLY A 1 -3.37 3.53 7.22
C GLY A 1 -4.55 2.78 7.79
N THR A 2 -5.74 2.94 7.23
CA THR A 2 -7.01 2.37 7.73
C THR A 2 -6.93 0.86 7.88
N THR A 3 -6.56 0.13 6.84
CA THR A 3 -6.48 -1.33 6.88
C THR A 3 -5.38 -1.83 7.81
N ASN A 4 -4.25 -1.12 7.88
CA ASN A 4 -3.20 -1.47 8.83
C ASN A 4 -3.65 -1.27 10.28
N TYR A 5 -4.41 -0.21 10.56
CA TYR A 5 -5.01 0.01 11.88
C TYR A 5 -5.96 -1.13 12.26
N ILE A 6 -6.90 -1.50 11.37
CA ILE A 6 -7.86 -2.59 11.61
C ILE A 6 -7.11 -3.91 11.90
N LEU A 7 -6.18 -4.31 11.05
CA LEU A 7 -5.41 -5.54 11.22
C LEU A 7 -4.52 -5.52 12.46
N THR A 8 -4.00 -4.34 12.86
CA THR A 8 -3.25 -4.19 14.12
C THR A 8 -4.16 -4.46 15.32
N LYS A 9 -5.36 -3.86 15.37
CA LYS A 9 -6.31 -4.08 16.47
C LYS A 9 -6.80 -5.52 16.55
N MET A 10 -7.06 -6.15 15.42
CA MET A 10 -7.39 -7.58 15.37
C MET A 10 -6.24 -8.45 15.94
N SER A 11 -4.99 -8.12 15.58
CA SER A 11 -3.82 -8.91 15.97
C SER A 11 -3.38 -8.69 17.43
N GLU A 12 -3.40 -7.45 17.92
CA GLU A 12 -2.85 -7.10 19.23
C GLU A 12 -3.90 -7.11 20.34
N GLU A 13 -5.12 -6.70 20.05
CA GLU A 13 -6.21 -6.58 21.01
C GLU A 13 -7.25 -7.69 20.88
N GLY A 14 -7.12 -8.57 19.86
CA GLY A 14 -8.04 -9.69 19.64
C GLY A 14 -9.43 -9.27 19.17
N MET A 15 -9.57 -8.03 18.67
CA MET A 15 -10.85 -7.51 18.19
C MET A 15 -11.35 -8.28 16.99
N GLY A 16 -12.67 -8.38 16.85
CA GLY A 16 -13.30 -8.78 15.60
C GLY A 16 -13.15 -7.70 14.53
N TYR A 17 -13.25 -8.10 13.26
CA TYR A 17 -13.13 -7.17 12.12
C TYR A 17 -14.08 -5.98 12.23
N GLN A 18 -15.38 -6.22 12.51
CA GLN A 18 -16.37 -5.13 12.59
C GLN A 18 -16.08 -4.18 13.75
N GLU A 19 -15.69 -4.70 14.91
CA GLU A 19 -15.34 -3.89 16.07
C GLU A 19 -14.13 -2.98 15.79
N ALA A 20 -13.10 -3.53 15.13
CA ALA A 20 -11.91 -2.77 14.73
C ALA A 20 -12.24 -1.69 13.68
N LEU A 21 -13.13 -2.00 12.74
CA LEU A 21 -13.62 -1.03 11.74
C LEU A 21 -14.42 0.09 12.38
N ASP A 22 -15.33 -0.21 13.30
CA ASP A 22 -16.12 0.77 14.01
C ASP A 22 -15.23 1.69 14.85
N MET A 23 -14.18 1.15 15.46
CA MET A 23 -13.19 1.94 16.19
C MET A 23 -12.40 2.85 15.24
N ALA A 24 -11.96 2.35 14.09
CA ALA A 24 -11.27 3.13 13.08
C ALA A 24 -12.13 4.32 12.61
N THR A 25 -13.42 4.09 12.40
CA THR A 25 -14.39 5.13 12.01
C THR A 25 -14.56 6.19 13.10
N ARG A 26 -14.72 5.79 14.36
CA ARG A 26 -14.84 6.72 15.50
C ARG A 26 -13.59 7.59 15.67
N LEU A 27 -12.42 7.08 15.36
CA LEU A 27 -11.15 7.80 15.46
C LEU A 27 -10.81 8.61 14.19
N GLY A 28 -11.66 8.56 13.17
CA GLY A 28 -11.44 9.28 11.92
C GLY A 28 -10.37 8.68 11.00
N TYR A 29 -10.00 7.43 11.22
CA TYR A 29 -9.10 6.68 10.31
C TYR A 29 -9.85 6.02 9.15
N ALA A 30 -11.13 5.75 9.31
CA ALA A 30 -12.02 5.29 8.25
C ALA A 30 -13.15 6.31 8.03
N GLU A 31 -13.52 6.52 6.78
CA GLU A 31 -14.69 7.32 6.42
C GLU A 31 -16.00 6.54 6.66
N ALA A 32 -17.14 7.23 6.51
CA ALA A 32 -18.47 6.60 6.64
C ALA A 32 -18.68 5.46 5.61
N ASP A 33 -18.10 5.60 4.42
CA ASP A 33 -17.96 4.51 3.45
C ASP A 33 -16.50 4.09 3.33
N PRO A 34 -16.07 3.05 4.07
CA PRO A 34 -14.69 2.59 4.08
C PRO A 34 -14.34 1.67 2.91
N THR A 35 -15.24 1.44 1.96
CA THR A 35 -15.11 0.44 0.88
C THR A 35 -13.78 0.59 0.13
N ALA A 36 -13.39 1.83 -0.21
CA ALA A 36 -12.15 2.06 -0.94
C ALA A 36 -10.90 1.57 -0.19
N ASP A 37 -10.93 1.66 1.15
CA ASP A 37 -9.84 1.19 1.99
C ASP A 37 -9.89 -0.32 2.18
N VAL A 38 -11.03 -0.83 2.69
CA VAL A 38 -11.13 -2.24 3.14
C VAL A 38 -11.16 -3.23 1.99
N GLU A 39 -11.64 -2.84 0.79
CA GLU A 39 -11.56 -3.64 -0.43
C GLU A 39 -10.22 -3.43 -1.19
N GLY A 40 -9.31 -2.60 -0.66
CA GLY A 40 -7.98 -2.42 -1.21
C GLY A 40 -7.91 -1.52 -2.46
N TYR A 41 -8.98 -0.83 -2.85
CA TYR A 41 -9.01 0.00 -4.06
C TYR A 41 -8.08 1.21 -3.95
N ASP A 42 -7.99 1.84 -2.78
CA ASP A 42 -7.06 2.93 -2.53
C ASP A 42 -5.60 2.45 -2.68
N ALA A 43 -5.26 1.31 -2.06
CA ALA A 43 -3.95 0.69 -2.21
C ALA A 43 -3.68 0.30 -3.67
N GLY A 44 -4.71 -0.17 -4.41
CA GLY A 44 -4.62 -0.51 -5.82
C GLY A 44 -4.28 0.69 -6.71
N ARG A 45 -4.90 1.84 -6.46
CA ARG A 45 -4.58 3.09 -7.17
C ARG A 45 -3.17 3.56 -6.86
N LYS A 46 -2.77 3.51 -5.60
CA LYS A 46 -1.43 3.91 -5.14
C LYS A 46 -0.34 3.03 -5.75
N ILE A 47 -0.49 1.70 -5.74
CA ILE A 47 0.51 0.80 -6.31
C ILE A 47 0.61 0.91 -7.83
N ALA A 48 -0.49 1.25 -8.53
CA ALA A 48 -0.46 1.50 -9.97
C ALA A 48 0.42 2.73 -10.30
N ILE A 49 0.30 3.80 -9.50
CA ILE A 49 1.14 5.00 -9.64
C ILE A 49 2.61 4.65 -9.34
N MET A 50 2.87 3.95 -8.23
CA MET A 50 4.23 3.56 -7.84
C MET A 50 4.88 2.65 -8.88
N ALA A 51 4.14 1.68 -9.42
CA ALA A 51 4.62 0.82 -10.50
C ALA A 51 4.95 1.60 -11.77
N SER A 52 4.12 2.59 -12.10
CA SER A 52 4.35 3.45 -13.27
C SER A 52 5.65 4.24 -13.14
N ILE A 53 5.92 4.78 -11.95
CA ILE A 53 7.15 5.53 -11.66
C ILE A 53 8.37 4.59 -11.66
N ALA A 54 8.29 3.48 -10.90
CA ALA A 54 9.41 2.58 -10.70
C ALA A 54 9.89 1.91 -12.01
N PHE A 55 8.97 1.62 -12.93
CA PHE A 55 9.29 0.89 -14.17
C PHE A 55 9.15 1.76 -15.43
N SER A 56 8.98 3.08 -15.28
CA SER A 56 8.80 4.01 -16.40
C SER A 56 7.79 3.49 -17.44
N SER A 57 6.67 2.96 -16.97
CA SER A 57 5.64 2.32 -17.80
C SER A 57 4.25 2.64 -17.29
N ARG A 58 3.30 2.88 -18.17
CA ARG A 58 1.93 3.20 -17.77
C ARG A 58 1.23 1.97 -17.19
N VAL A 59 0.98 1.97 -15.90
CA VAL A 59 0.14 1.00 -15.19
C VAL A 59 -1.12 1.71 -14.70
N THR A 60 -2.29 1.11 -14.94
CA THR A 60 -3.59 1.68 -14.55
C THR A 60 -4.30 0.77 -13.54
N PHE A 61 -5.15 1.35 -12.71
CA PHE A 61 -5.87 0.60 -11.66
C PHE A 61 -6.63 -0.64 -12.18
N PRO A 62 -7.33 -0.61 -13.33
CA PRO A 62 -7.97 -1.82 -13.87
C PRO A 62 -7.03 -3.00 -14.15
N GLN A 63 -5.73 -2.77 -14.23
CA GLN A 63 -4.71 -3.82 -14.41
C GLN A 63 -4.20 -4.40 -13.10
N VAL A 64 -4.58 -3.81 -11.96
CA VAL A 64 -4.17 -4.27 -10.63
C VAL A 64 -5.11 -5.34 -10.14
N TYR A 65 -4.61 -6.54 -9.86
CA TYR A 65 -5.38 -7.50 -9.07
C TYR A 65 -5.59 -6.93 -7.66
N THR A 66 -6.82 -6.90 -7.19
CA THR A 66 -7.15 -6.28 -5.91
C THR A 66 -8.06 -7.18 -5.09
N GLU A 67 -7.63 -7.48 -3.86
CA GLU A 67 -8.38 -8.20 -2.84
C GLU A 67 -8.24 -7.45 -1.51
N GLY A 68 -9.36 -7.20 -0.84
CA GLY A 68 -9.42 -6.47 0.43
C GLY A 68 -9.26 -7.36 1.67
N ILE A 69 -9.50 -6.77 2.83
CA ILE A 69 -9.36 -7.44 4.14
C ILE A 69 -10.71 -7.90 4.72
N THR A 70 -11.82 -7.67 4.04
CA THR A 70 -13.18 -7.92 4.55
C THR A 70 -13.45 -9.38 4.88
N LYS A 71 -12.67 -10.30 4.32
CA LYS A 71 -12.78 -11.75 4.56
C LYS A 71 -11.82 -12.27 5.62
N ILE A 72 -10.93 -11.41 6.15
CA ILE A 72 -9.95 -11.81 7.17
C ILE A 72 -10.67 -11.94 8.52
N THR A 73 -10.55 -13.09 9.12
CA THR A 73 -11.16 -13.42 10.40
C THR A 73 -10.16 -13.30 11.56
N ALA A 74 -10.69 -13.22 12.78
CA ALA A 74 -9.84 -13.29 14.00
C ALA A 74 -9.10 -14.64 14.09
N GLU A 75 -9.66 -15.69 13.53
CA GLU A 75 -9.05 -17.02 13.49
C GLU A 75 -7.85 -17.05 12.53
N ASP A 76 -7.95 -16.42 11.36
CA ASP A 76 -6.83 -16.28 10.42
C ASP A 76 -5.66 -15.53 11.08
N ILE A 77 -5.96 -14.44 11.79
CA ILE A 77 -4.96 -13.66 12.53
C ILE A 77 -4.28 -14.52 13.61
N ARG A 78 -5.04 -15.32 14.35
CA ARG A 78 -4.51 -16.21 15.38
C ARG A 78 -3.58 -17.25 14.79
N TYR A 79 -4.00 -17.94 13.72
CA TYR A 79 -3.15 -18.93 13.04
C TYR A 79 -1.89 -18.29 12.45
N ALA A 80 -2.01 -17.14 11.80
CA ALA A 80 -0.83 -16.43 11.32
C ALA A 80 0.19 -16.22 12.45
N LYS A 81 -0.27 -15.74 13.61
CA LYS A 81 0.59 -15.50 14.78
C LYS A 81 1.22 -16.78 15.33
N GLU A 82 0.47 -17.89 15.39
CA GLU A 82 0.99 -19.19 15.83
C GLU A 82 2.15 -19.68 14.95
N PHE A 83 2.13 -19.36 13.67
CA PHE A 83 3.18 -19.71 12.71
C PHE A 83 4.28 -18.65 12.57
N GLY A 84 4.30 -17.59 13.39
CA GLY A 84 5.30 -16.53 13.34
C GLY A 84 5.11 -15.56 12.17
N TYR A 85 3.86 -15.34 11.73
CA TYR A 85 3.50 -14.41 10.67
C TYR A 85 2.54 -13.35 11.16
N VAL A 86 2.54 -12.23 10.45
CA VAL A 86 1.50 -11.20 10.56
C VAL A 86 0.78 -11.05 9.22
N ILE A 87 -0.50 -10.68 9.27
CA ILE A 87 -1.28 -10.38 8.06
C ILE A 87 -1.24 -8.88 7.82
N LYS A 88 -0.84 -8.46 6.62
CA LYS A 88 -0.87 -7.08 6.15
C LYS A 88 -1.55 -6.99 4.79
N LEU A 89 -2.29 -5.90 4.53
CA LEU A 89 -2.71 -5.59 3.17
C LEU A 89 -1.54 -4.95 2.45
N LEU A 90 -0.97 -5.63 1.46
CA LEU A 90 0.17 -5.15 0.70
C LEU A 90 -0.20 -4.84 -0.75
N GLY A 91 0.19 -3.67 -1.23
CA GLY A 91 0.37 -3.40 -2.65
C GLY A 91 1.77 -3.85 -3.06
N ILE A 92 1.85 -4.80 -3.98
CA ILE A 92 3.10 -5.41 -4.42
C ILE A 92 3.26 -5.18 -5.91
N THR A 93 4.44 -4.70 -6.31
CA THR A 93 4.79 -4.62 -7.71
C THR A 93 6.22 -5.06 -7.93
N LYS A 94 6.48 -5.76 -9.02
CA LYS A 94 7.82 -6.19 -9.44
C LYS A 94 7.91 -6.33 -10.96
N LEU A 95 9.10 -6.09 -11.48
CA LEU A 95 9.41 -6.38 -12.87
C LEU A 95 9.82 -7.85 -13.01
N THR A 96 9.16 -8.56 -13.91
CA THR A 96 9.44 -9.98 -14.22
C THR A 96 9.83 -10.14 -15.69
N GLY A 97 10.31 -11.32 -16.07
CA GLY A 97 10.56 -11.61 -17.48
C GLY A 97 9.32 -11.57 -18.39
N LYS A 98 8.12 -11.54 -17.80
CA LYS A 98 6.83 -11.47 -18.53
C LYS A 98 6.22 -10.06 -18.54
N GLY A 99 6.82 -9.11 -17.81
CA GLY A 99 6.31 -7.75 -17.65
C GLY A 99 6.17 -7.34 -16.19
N ILE A 100 5.35 -6.33 -15.92
CA ILE A 100 5.13 -5.79 -14.58
C ILE A 100 4.03 -6.58 -13.89
N GLU A 101 4.36 -7.23 -12.79
CA GLU A 101 3.39 -7.79 -11.87
C GLU A 101 2.94 -6.69 -10.91
N VAL A 102 1.62 -6.52 -10.74
CA VAL A 102 1.04 -5.54 -9.82
C VAL A 102 -0.23 -6.10 -9.19
N LYS A 103 -0.28 -6.07 -7.85
CA LYS A 103 -1.39 -6.65 -7.09
C LYS A 103 -1.53 -6.05 -5.70
N VAL A 104 -2.73 -6.13 -5.14
CA VAL A 104 -3.05 -5.80 -3.75
C VAL A 104 -3.80 -6.98 -3.15
N HIS A 105 -3.32 -7.49 -2.05
CA HIS A 105 -4.02 -8.55 -1.31
C HIS A 105 -3.51 -8.68 0.12
N PRO A 106 -4.30 -9.29 1.03
CA PRO A 106 -3.80 -9.72 2.32
C PRO A 106 -2.61 -10.67 2.14
N THR A 107 -1.54 -10.41 2.87
CA THR A 107 -0.28 -11.14 2.74
C THR A 107 0.22 -11.56 4.12
N LEU A 108 0.57 -12.82 4.25
CA LEU A 108 1.33 -13.34 5.38
C LEU A 108 2.78 -12.92 5.22
N ILE A 109 3.30 -12.17 6.17
CA ILE A 109 4.71 -11.79 6.21
C ILE A 109 5.34 -12.28 7.51
N PRO A 110 6.58 -12.77 7.49
CA PRO A 110 7.27 -13.18 8.72
C PRO A 110 7.30 -12.03 9.74
N ASP A 111 7.16 -12.33 11.01
CA ASP A 111 7.22 -11.34 12.09
C ASP A 111 8.58 -10.61 12.16
N SER A 112 9.63 -11.26 11.67
CA SER A 112 10.97 -10.68 11.51
C SER A 112 11.12 -9.68 10.35
N HIS A 113 10.14 -9.60 9.43
CA HIS A 113 10.21 -8.70 8.30
C HIS A 113 9.98 -7.23 8.74
N PRO A 114 10.73 -6.25 8.23
CA PRO A 114 10.58 -4.84 8.64
C PRO A 114 9.13 -4.31 8.54
N LEU A 115 8.37 -4.68 7.52
CA LEU A 115 6.95 -4.30 7.40
C LEU A 115 6.05 -4.84 8.51
N ALA A 116 6.44 -5.90 9.21
CA ALA A 116 5.67 -6.45 10.32
C ALA A 116 5.59 -5.49 11.51
N THR A 117 6.61 -4.64 11.68
CA THR A 117 6.68 -3.66 12.77
C THR A 117 5.83 -2.41 12.55
N VAL A 118 5.29 -2.22 11.34
CA VAL A 118 4.44 -1.07 11.01
C VAL A 118 3.05 -1.28 11.60
N ARG A 119 2.67 -0.46 12.59
CA ARG A 119 1.43 -0.63 13.37
C ARG A 119 0.51 0.57 13.22
N ASP A 120 -0.72 0.40 13.69
CA ASP A 120 -1.75 1.43 13.76
C ASP A 120 -1.95 2.15 12.41
N SER A 121 -2.07 3.47 12.44
CA SER A 121 -2.29 4.31 11.25
C SER A 121 -1.02 4.64 10.46
N PHE A 122 0.13 4.01 10.78
CA PHE A 122 1.34 4.21 10.00
C PHE A 122 1.26 3.49 8.65
N ASN A 123 1.88 4.13 7.66
CA ASN A 123 2.08 3.58 6.33
C ASN A 123 3.57 3.33 6.11
N ALA A 124 3.89 2.34 5.28
CA ALA A 124 5.26 2.10 4.87
C ALA A 124 5.34 1.73 3.39
N VAL A 125 6.47 2.07 2.81
CA VAL A 125 6.89 1.62 1.48
C VAL A 125 8.22 0.91 1.65
N PHE A 126 8.25 -0.35 1.24
CA PHE A 126 9.46 -1.18 1.23
C PHE A 126 9.91 -1.35 -0.21
N VAL A 127 11.16 -1.04 -0.47
CA VAL A 127 11.75 -1.10 -1.81
C VAL A 127 12.97 -2.01 -1.76
N HIS A 128 12.99 -3.03 -2.62
CA HIS A 128 14.17 -3.83 -2.88
C HIS A 128 14.78 -3.40 -4.21
N GLY A 129 15.99 -2.88 -4.17
CA GLY A 129 16.71 -2.39 -5.34
C GLY A 129 17.96 -3.23 -5.61
N GLN A 130 18.22 -3.55 -6.87
CA GLN A 130 19.37 -4.39 -7.28
C GLN A 130 20.72 -3.80 -6.83
N ALA A 131 20.82 -2.49 -6.68
CA ALA A 131 22.08 -1.81 -6.33
C ALA A 131 22.12 -1.31 -4.87
N CYS A 132 20.97 -1.16 -4.22
CA CYS A 132 20.87 -0.56 -2.87
C CYS A 132 20.23 -1.52 -1.85
N ASP A 133 19.96 -2.77 -2.26
CA ASP A 133 19.26 -3.74 -1.44
C ASP A 133 17.93 -3.21 -0.88
N ASP A 134 17.68 -3.36 0.41
CA ASP A 134 16.42 -3.04 1.04
C ASP A 134 16.39 -1.62 1.62
N ALA A 135 15.36 -0.87 1.28
CA ALA A 135 15.05 0.41 1.88
C ALA A 135 13.60 0.45 2.34
N MET A 136 13.34 1.06 3.49
CA MET A 136 11.99 1.25 4.01
C MET A 136 11.75 2.71 4.38
N PHE A 137 10.63 3.24 3.91
CA PHE A 137 10.12 4.56 4.28
C PHE A 137 8.85 4.38 5.09
N MET A 138 8.78 4.94 6.27
CA MET A 138 7.62 4.83 7.16
C MET A 138 7.20 6.21 7.65
N GLY A 139 5.89 6.44 7.69
CA GLY A 139 5.33 7.70 8.17
C GLY A 139 3.80 7.68 8.27
N ARG A 140 3.26 8.80 8.75
CA ARG A 140 1.81 9.01 8.77
C ARG A 140 1.34 9.49 7.40
N GLY A 141 0.42 8.75 6.78
CA GLY A 141 -0.17 9.11 5.48
C GLY A 141 -1.42 9.98 5.59
N ALA A 142 -2.08 9.99 6.75
CA ALA A 142 -3.31 10.75 7.01
C ALA A 142 -3.20 11.58 8.29
N GLY A 143 -4.08 12.58 8.42
CA GLY A 143 -4.14 13.53 9.53
C GLY A 143 -3.87 14.96 9.06
N GLN A 144 -4.33 15.95 9.83
CA GLN A 144 -4.25 17.38 9.46
C GLN A 144 -2.82 17.82 9.13
N MET A 145 -1.87 17.62 10.03
CA MET A 145 -0.50 18.07 9.85
C MET A 145 0.26 17.31 8.73
N PRO A 146 0.21 15.96 8.64
CA PRO A 146 0.82 15.25 7.53
C PRO A 146 0.27 15.69 6.16
N THR A 147 -1.05 15.86 6.05
CA THR A 147 -1.69 16.30 4.81
C THR A 147 -1.30 17.74 4.46
N ALA A 148 -1.35 18.66 5.43
CA ALA A 148 -0.93 20.05 5.22
C ALA A 148 0.53 20.14 4.79
N SER A 149 1.42 19.34 5.40
CA SER A 149 2.85 19.29 5.03
C SER A 149 3.05 18.80 3.59
N ALA A 150 2.32 17.78 3.17
CA ALA A 150 2.38 17.28 1.80
C ALA A 150 1.91 18.32 0.78
N VAL A 151 0.75 18.96 1.03
CA VAL A 151 0.22 20.03 0.18
C VAL A 151 1.19 21.19 0.07
N LEU A 152 1.77 21.64 1.19
CA LEU A 152 2.74 22.74 1.18
C LEU A 152 4.01 22.37 0.42
N GLY A 153 4.48 21.12 0.56
CA GLY A 153 5.61 20.61 -0.23
C GLY A 153 5.35 20.71 -1.73
N ASP A 154 4.20 20.23 -2.19
CA ASP A 154 3.81 20.30 -3.60
C ASP A 154 3.68 21.75 -4.10
N VAL A 155 3.10 22.65 -3.29
CA VAL A 155 3.02 24.09 -3.62
C VAL A 155 4.40 24.69 -3.80
N ILE A 156 5.35 24.39 -2.90
CA ILE A 156 6.73 24.88 -2.98
C ILE A 156 7.41 24.36 -4.25
N ASP A 157 7.22 23.09 -4.59
CA ASP A 157 7.81 22.50 -5.79
C ASP A 157 7.21 23.09 -7.08
N VAL A 158 5.91 23.33 -7.11
CA VAL A 158 5.26 24.03 -8.23
C VAL A 158 5.82 25.46 -8.37
N MET A 159 5.98 26.20 -7.27
CA MET A 159 6.56 27.54 -7.29
C MET A 159 8.00 27.53 -7.84
N ARG A 160 8.85 26.60 -7.39
CA ARG A 160 10.20 26.42 -7.91
C ARG A 160 10.20 26.15 -9.42
N ASN A 161 9.33 25.26 -9.87
CA ASN A 161 9.18 24.92 -11.28
C ASN A 161 8.77 26.12 -12.13
N ILE A 162 7.87 26.98 -11.62
CA ILE A 162 7.48 28.22 -12.29
C ILE A 162 8.68 29.18 -12.39
N ILE A 163 9.37 29.43 -11.28
CA ILE A 163 10.54 30.36 -11.22
C ILE A 163 11.65 29.92 -12.19
N HIS A 164 11.94 28.62 -12.25
CA HIS A 164 12.99 28.07 -13.11
C HIS A 164 12.51 27.76 -14.54
N GLY A 165 11.26 28.01 -14.87
CA GLY A 165 10.69 27.72 -16.20
C GLY A 165 10.75 26.23 -16.55
N SER A 166 10.68 25.32 -15.56
CA SER A 166 10.77 23.86 -15.73
C SER A 166 9.41 23.16 -15.80
N CYS A 167 8.31 23.92 -15.70
CA CYS A 167 6.96 23.34 -15.79
C CYS A 167 6.77 22.56 -17.10
N GLY A 168 6.34 21.31 -16.97
CA GLY A 168 6.09 20.42 -18.11
C GLY A 168 7.34 19.91 -18.83
N LYS A 169 8.55 20.26 -18.40
CA LYS A 169 9.80 19.79 -19.01
C LYS A 169 10.27 18.45 -18.45
N ILE A 170 9.85 18.12 -17.22
CA ILE A 170 10.03 16.78 -16.67
C ILE A 170 8.79 16.00 -17.12
N GLY A 171 8.87 15.38 -18.30
CA GLY A 171 7.84 14.47 -18.77
C GLY A 171 7.70 13.31 -17.78
N SER A 172 6.48 12.88 -17.52
CA SER A 172 6.28 11.56 -16.94
C SER A 172 6.81 10.55 -17.98
N ASP A 173 7.97 9.96 -17.70
CA ASP A 173 8.63 9.00 -18.60
C ASP A 173 7.89 7.66 -18.71
N SER A 174 6.57 7.68 -18.63
CA SER A 174 5.71 6.52 -18.86
C SER A 174 5.64 6.14 -20.36
N HIS A 175 6.79 6.16 -21.05
CA HIS A 175 6.85 5.94 -22.49
C HIS A 175 6.92 4.48 -22.89
N LYS A 176 7.28 3.59 -21.97
CA LYS A 176 7.33 2.15 -22.24
C LYS A 176 5.95 1.54 -21.97
N LYS A 177 5.43 0.81 -22.93
CA LYS A 177 4.25 -0.04 -22.76
C LYS A 177 4.71 -1.46 -22.45
N LEU A 178 5.18 -1.68 -21.24
CA LEU A 178 5.46 -3.04 -20.78
C LEU A 178 4.13 -3.78 -20.51
N PRO A 179 4.04 -5.06 -20.85
CA PRO A 179 2.85 -5.85 -20.54
C PRO A 179 2.64 -5.91 -19.03
N VAL A 180 1.37 -5.83 -18.61
CA VAL A 180 0.94 -6.05 -17.24
C VAL A 180 0.08 -7.32 -17.26
N PRO A 181 0.69 -8.50 -17.09
CA PRO A 181 -0.06 -9.75 -17.07
C PRO A 181 -0.95 -9.79 -15.83
N VAL A 182 -2.22 -10.12 -16.00
CA VAL A 182 -3.14 -10.39 -14.89
C VAL A 182 -2.70 -11.70 -14.25
N SER A 183 -2.06 -11.61 -13.10
CA SER A 183 -1.63 -12.78 -12.35
C SER A 183 -2.75 -13.25 -11.43
N TYR A 184 -3.46 -14.27 -11.83
CA TYR A 184 -4.37 -15.05 -10.96
C TYR A 184 -3.59 -16.06 -10.12
N THR A 185 -2.42 -15.73 -9.64
CA THR A 185 -1.73 -16.63 -8.72
C THR A 185 -2.41 -16.59 -7.36
N HIS A 186 -3.38 -17.49 -7.18
CA HIS A 186 -3.71 -17.96 -5.85
C HIS A 186 -2.41 -18.39 -5.16
N LEU A 187 -2.21 -17.93 -3.94
CA LEU A 187 -1.13 -18.35 -3.07
C LEU A 187 -1.07 -19.89 -3.06
N ARG A 188 -0.15 -20.47 -3.81
CA ARG A 188 0.44 -21.73 -3.41
C ARG A 188 1.59 -21.36 -2.50
N ALA A 189 1.41 -21.69 -1.23
CA ALA A 189 2.51 -21.70 -0.28
C ALA A 189 3.65 -22.54 -0.86
N HIS A 190 4.83 -21.96 -0.98
CA HIS A 190 6.08 -22.68 -1.10
C HIS A 190 6.88 -22.44 0.16
#